data_ff4539419dc520d16b33fa32dc8b9211
#
_entry.id   ff4539419dc520d16b33fa32dc8b9211
#
_cell.length_a   1.000
_cell.length_b   1.000
_cell.length_c   1.000
_cell.angle_alpha   90.00
_cell.angle_beta   90.00
_cell.angle_gamma   90.00
#
_symmetry.space_group_name_H-M   'P 1'
#
loop_
_entity.id
_entity.type
_entity.pdbx_description
1 polymer ?
#
loop_
_entity_poly.entity_id
_entity_poly.type
_entity_poly.pdbx_seq_one_letter_code
_entity_poly.pdbx_strand_id
1 'polypeptide(L)'
;MSADALENLMTEDRSFPPSQEFAAQANGTAELYTEAAADRLGFWADQARDLVSWDTDFTEVLDWSNPPFARWFGDGELNLAYNCVDRHVESGHGEQVAIHWVGEPADDTRTITYADLQREVNKLANALTELGVGKGDVVAIYMPMIPEAVAAMLACARLGAPHSVVFGGFSAEALRSRIEDAQAKAVITADGGYRRGKPSGLKPIVDEALELGADSIENVIVVQRTGQPVGWMEGRDHWWHDLVERQNPEHTYTPHNAEDTLFILYTSGTTGKPKGIKHTSGGYLTQAAYTFRNVFDIKPDTDVYWCTADVGWV
;
A
#
# COMPACT_ATOMS: atom_id res chain seq x y z
N MET A 1 47.29 4.53 -16.35
CA MET A 1 46.44 3.33 -16.53
C MET A 1 46.70 2.79 -17.89
N SER A 2 47.04 1.52 -18.05
CA SER A 2 47.29 0.87 -19.35
C SER A 2 45.97 0.73 -20.12
N ALA A 3 46.03 0.68 -21.44
CA ALA A 3 44.85 0.45 -22.30
C ALA A 3 44.11 -0.85 -21.90
N ASP A 4 44.85 -1.89 -21.52
CA ASP A 4 44.31 -3.17 -21.01
C ASP A 4 43.43 -3.01 -19.74
N ALA A 5 43.69 -2.03 -18.89
CA ALA A 5 42.88 -1.80 -17.70
C ALA A 5 41.55 -1.12 -18.05
N LEU A 6 41.48 -0.36 -19.14
CA LEU A 6 40.25 0.27 -19.65
C LEU A 6 39.41 -0.72 -20.47
N GLU A 7 40.05 -1.61 -21.25
CA GLU A 7 39.35 -2.68 -21.96
C GLU A 7 38.74 -3.70 -21.02
N ASN A 8 39.37 -3.99 -19.89
CA ASN A 8 38.82 -4.89 -18.85
C ASN A 8 37.63 -4.31 -18.10
N LEU A 9 37.38 -2.98 -18.15
CA LEU A 9 36.20 -2.35 -17.58
C LEU A 9 34.97 -2.41 -18.51
N MET A 10 35.17 -2.76 -19.78
CA MET A 10 34.12 -2.81 -20.81
C MET A 10 33.53 -4.22 -21.00
N THR A 11 34.20 -5.25 -20.52
CA THR A 11 33.75 -6.66 -20.54
C THR A 11 33.82 -7.25 -19.16
N GLU A 12 32.65 -7.49 -18.55
CA GLU A 12 32.53 -8.10 -17.24
C GLU A 12 32.01 -9.54 -17.39
N ASP A 13 32.93 -10.51 -17.29
CA ASP A 13 32.64 -11.96 -17.43
C ASP A 13 32.61 -12.69 -16.10
N ARG A 14 32.79 -11.98 -14.97
CA ARG A 14 32.78 -12.61 -13.64
C ARG A 14 31.39 -13.03 -13.26
N SER A 15 31.25 -14.26 -12.76
CA SER A 15 30.03 -14.79 -12.17
C SER A 15 30.21 -14.97 -10.66
N PHE A 16 29.21 -14.56 -9.90
CA PHE A 16 29.18 -14.67 -8.45
C PHE A 16 28.00 -15.56 -8.04
N PRO A 17 28.12 -16.89 -8.15
CA PRO A 17 27.04 -17.80 -7.76
C PRO A 17 26.78 -17.70 -6.27
N PRO A 18 25.54 -17.93 -5.81
CA PRO A 18 25.22 -18.02 -4.39
C PRO A 18 25.98 -19.17 -3.73
N SER A 19 26.20 -19.08 -2.40
CA SER A 19 26.73 -20.21 -1.66
C SER A 19 25.77 -21.42 -1.71
N GLN A 20 26.32 -22.62 -1.57
CA GLN A 20 25.50 -23.84 -1.53
C GLN A 20 24.49 -23.83 -0.38
N GLU A 21 24.88 -23.29 0.77
CA GLU A 21 24.04 -23.17 1.95
C GLU A 21 22.85 -22.23 1.68
N PHE A 22 23.11 -21.05 1.05
CA PHE A 22 22.06 -20.13 0.67
C PHE A 22 21.12 -20.74 -0.38
N ALA A 23 21.67 -21.36 -1.43
CA ALA A 23 20.89 -21.97 -2.50
C ALA A 23 19.99 -23.12 -1.98
N ALA A 24 20.44 -23.88 -0.97
CA ALA A 24 19.69 -25.00 -0.41
C ALA A 24 18.44 -24.57 0.38
N GLN A 25 18.39 -23.34 0.89
CA GLN A 25 17.26 -22.82 1.66
C GLN A 25 16.41 -21.79 0.89
N ALA A 26 16.84 -21.39 -0.31
CA ALA A 26 16.14 -20.38 -1.11
C ALA A 26 14.74 -20.89 -1.52
N ASN A 27 13.74 -20.01 -1.41
CA ASN A 27 12.37 -20.28 -1.89
C ASN A 27 12.31 -20.30 -3.42
N GLY A 28 13.07 -19.42 -4.07
CA GLY A 28 13.14 -19.31 -5.52
C GLY A 28 14.24 -20.21 -6.11
N THR A 29 13.90 -21.05 -7.08
CA THR A 29 14.84 -21.94 -7.78
C THR A 29 14.83 -21.69 -9.28
N ALA A 30 15.81 -22.25 -10.02
CA ALA A 30 15.88 -22.15 -11.47
C ALA A 30 14.69 -22.81 -12.19
N GLU A 31 14.06 -23.78 -11.54
CA GLU A 31 12.89 -24.50 -12.07
C GLU A 31 11.71 -23.55 -12.30
N LEU A 32 11.49 -22.54 -11.42
CA LEU A 32 10.43 -21.55 -11.57
C LEU A 32 10.49 -20.82 -12.93
N TYR A 33 11.68 -20.51 -13.42
CA TYR A 33 11.85 -19.90 -14.74
C TYR A 33 11.46 -20.87 -15.88
N THR A 34 11.79 -22.13 -15.73
CA THR A 34 11.47 -23.18 -16.71
C THR A 34 9.97 -23.42 -16.77
N GLU A 35 9.30 -23.51 -15.61
CA GLU A 35 7.86 -23.68 -15.48
C GLU A 35 7.10 -22.48 -16.07
N ALA A 36 7.50 -21.26 -15.71
CA ALA A 36 6.90 -20.04 -16.25
C ALA A 36 7.10 -19.89 -17.76
N ALA A 37 8.23 -20.37 -18.31
CA ALA A 37 8.49 -20.36 -19.76
C ALA A 37 7.67 -21.42 -20.50
N ALA A 38 7.39 -22.56 -19.88
CA ALA A 38 6.61 -23.65 -20.48
C ALA A 38 5.12 -23.30 -20.58
N ASP A 39 4.55 -22.77 -19.51
CA ASP A 39 3.15 -22.32 -19.44
C ASP A 39 3.01 -21.10 -18.50
N ARG A 40 3.13 -19.90 -19.06
CA ARG A 40 3.05 -18.65 -18.29
C ARG A 40 1.71 -18.47 -17.60
N LEU A 41 0.62 -18.82 -18.26
CA LEU A 41 -0.72 -18.60 -17.69
C LEU A 41 -1.03 -19.62 -16.60
N GLY A 42 -0.73 -20.88 -16.83
CA GLY A 42 -0.83 -21.92 -15.80
C GLY A 42 0.04 -21.60 -14.59
N PHE A 43 1.30 -21.19 -14.80
CA PHE A 43 2.20 -20.75 -13.73
C PHE A 43 1.59 -19.66 -12.85
N TRP A 44 1.07 -18.56 -13.45
CA TRP A 44 0.47 -17.49 -12.66
C TRP A 44 -0.85 -17.87 -12.02
N ALA A 45 -1.62 -18.77 -12.64
CA ALA A 45 -2.83 -19.30 -12.03
C ALA A 45 -2.51 -20.09 -10.74
N ASP A 46 -1.48 -20.94 -10.80
CA ASP A 46 -1.03 -21.73 -9.65
C ASP A 46 -0.46 -20.82 -8.55
N GLN A 47 0.37 -19.84 -8.89
CA GLN A 47 0.88 -18.87 -7.91
C GLN A 47 -0.26 -18.06 -7.26
N ALA A 48 -1.26 -17.65 -8.02
CA ALA A 48 -2.39 -16.90 -7.48
C ALA A 48 -3.22 -17.73 -6.49
N ARG A 49 -3.43 -19.02 -6.77
CA ARG A 49 -4.17 -19.93 -5.87
C ARG A 49 -3.36 -20.34 -4.63
N ASP A 50 -2.04 -20.46 -4.77
CA ASP A 50 -1.17 -20.84 -3.65
C ASP A 50 -0.95 -19.66 -2.66
N LEU A 51 -0.81 -18.44 -3.18
CA LEU A 51 -0.39 -17.28 -2.39
C LEU A 51 -1.55 -16.43 -1.88
N VAL A 52 -2.70 -16.45 -2.56
CA VAL A 52 -3.85 -15.57 -2.30
C VAL A 52 -5.07 -16.38 -1.94
N SER A 53 -5.79 -15.94 -0.90
CA SER A 53 -7.11 -16.49 -0.55
C SER A 53 -8.17 -15.79 -1.40
N TRP A 54 -8.91 -16.58 -2.16
CA TRP A 54 -10.00 -16.14 -3.03
C TRP A 54 -11.35 -16.46 -2.39
N ASP A 55 -12.27 -15.50 -2.39
CA ASP A 55 -13.67 -15.73 -2.00
C ASP A 55 -14.44 -16.41 -3.15
N THR A 56 -14.15 -16.00 -4.38
CA THR A 56 -14.59 -16.66 -5.62
C THR A 56 -13.37 -16.91 -6.48
N ASP A 57 -13.07 -18.17 -6.80
CA ASP A 57 -11.94 -18.52 -7.67
C ASP A 57 -12.18 -18.01 -9.09
N PHE A 58 -11.11 -17.60 -9.75
CA PHE A 58 -11.15 -17.15 -11.14
C PHE A 58 -11.14 -18.32 -12.12
N THR A 59 -11.77 -18.13 -13.27
CA THR A 59 -11.72 -19.06 -14.41
C THR A 59 -10.87 -18.52 -15.56
N GLU A 60 -10.78 -17.19 -15.69
CA GLU A 60 -9.94 -16.52 -16.68
C GLU A 60 -8.70 -15.91 -16.00
N VAL A 61 -7.51 -16.38 -16.42
CA VAL A 61 -6.24 -15.91 -15.85
C VAL A 61 -5.84 -14.54 -16.39
N LEU A 62 -5.96 -14.34 -17.70
CA LEU A 62 -5.58 -13.10 -18.38
C LEU A 62 -6.49 -12.82 -19.58
N ASP A 63 -7.17 -11.69 -19.53
CA ASP A 63 -7.78 -11.09 -20.71
C ASP A 63 -6.81 -10.05 -21.31
N TRP A 64 -6.33 -10.32 -22.53
CA TRP A 64 -5.48 -9.44 -23.33
C TRP A 64 -6.16 -8.99 -24.62
N SER A 65 -7.49 -8.95 -24.64
CA SER A 65 -8.28 -8.58 -25.81
C SER A 65 -8.15 -7.09 -26.19
N ASN A 66 -7.75 -6.23 -25.25
CA ASN A 66 -7.61 -4.78 -25.43
C ASN A 66 -6.24 -4.26 -25.01
N PRO A 67 -5.13 -4.63 -25.71
CA PRO A 67 -3.79 -4.15 -25.37
C PRO A 67 -3.68 -2.62 -25.47
N PRO A 68 -2.95 -1.94 -24.59
CA PRO A 68 -2.05 -2.49 -23.57
C PRO A 68 -2.71 -2.76 -22.22
N PHE A 69 -4.03 -2.77 -22.13
CA PHE A 69 -4.77 -2.92 -20.87
C PHE A 69 -4.99 -4.41 -20.58
N ALA A 70 -4.16 -4.97 -19.71
CA ALA A 70 -4.30 -6.32 -19.22
C ALA A 70 -5.32 -6.37 -18.09
N ARG A 71 -6.13 -7.46 -18.06
CA ARG A 71 -7.00 -7.81 -16.93
C ARG A 71 -6.59 -9.17 -16.41
N TRP A 72 -6.17 -9.22 -15.14
CA TRP A 72 -5.72 -10.45 -14.49
C TRP A 72 -6.79 -10.97 -13.53
N PHE A 73 -7.16 -12.25 -13.68
CA PHE A 73 -8.13 -12.93 -12.80
C PHE A 73 -9.50 -12.24 -12.78
N GLY A 74 -9.94 -11.76 -13.94
CA GLY A 74 -11.02 -10.78 -14.10
C GLY A 74 -12.40 -11.17 -13.58
N ASP A 75 -12.67 -12.46 -13.38
CA ASP A 75 -13.90 -13.03 -12.82
C ASP A 75 -13.73 -13.53 -11.37
N GLY A 76 -12.54 -13.41 -10.79
CA GLY A 76 -12.26 -13.75 -9.40
C GLY A 76 -12.67 -12.64 -8.43
N GLU A 77 -12.96 -13.02 -7.18
CA GLU A 77 -13.28 -12.08 -6.10
C GLU A 77 -12.42 -12.39 -4.86
N LEU A 78 -11.94 -11.34 -4.23
CA LEU A 78 -11.12 -11.40 -3.02
C LEU A 78 -11.25 -10.10 -2.21
N ASN A 79 -10.77 -10.12 -0.96
CA ASN A 79 -10.51 -8.90 -0.23
C ASN A 79 -9.01 -8.81 0.10
N LEU A 80 -8.36 -7.73 -0.31
CA LEU A 80 -6.92 -7.56 -0.10
C LEU A 80 -6.59 -7.41 1.39
N ALA A 81 -7.38 -6.66 2.16
CA ALA A 81 -7.15 -6.50 3.60
C ALA A 81 -7.29 -7.83 4.36
N TYR A 82 -8.27 -8.67 3.99
CA TYR A 82 -8.37 -10.03 4.50
C TYR A 82 -7.07 -10.81 4.27
N ASN A 83 -6.57 -10.78 3.06
CA ASN A 83 -5.34 -11.46 2.69
C ASN A 83 -4.11 -10.96 3.45
N CYS A 84 -4.04 -9.65 3.74
CA CYS A 84 -2.90 -9.06 4.44
C CYS A 84 -2.98 -9.16 5.96
N VAL A 85 -4.17 -9.30 6.53
CA VAL A 85 -4.39 -9.18 7.98
C VAL A 85 -5.23 -10.32 8.55
N ASP A 86 -6.49 -10.43 8.15
CA ASP A 86 -7.47 -11.31 8.84
C ASP A 86 -7.07 -12.77 8.78
N ARG A 87 -6.65 -13.27 7.60
CA ARG A 87 -6.24 -14.68 7.44
C ARG A 87 -5.07 -15.08 8.36
N HIS A 88 -4.20 -14.13 8.70
CA HIS A 88 -3.08 -14.37 9.61
C HIS A 88 -3.57 -14.48 11.05
N VAL A 89 -4.53 -13.67 11.46
CA VAL A 89 -5.17 -13.76 12.78
C VAL A 89 -5.95 -15.08 12.88
N GLU A 90 -6.75 -15.43 11.87
CA GLU A 90 -7.54 -16.66 11.81
C GLU A 90 -6.68 -17.91 11.81
N SER A 91 -5.48 -17.88 11.22
CA SER A 91 -4.52 -18.98 11.22
C SER A 91 -3.68 -19.07 12.50
N GLY A 92 -3.98 -18.24 13.52
CA GLY A 92 -3.33 -18.31 14.83
C GLY A 92 -2.09 -17.42 14.98
N HIS A 93 -1.78 -16.56 14.01
CA HIS A 93 -0.64 -15.65 14.05
C HIS A 93 -1.00 -14.25 14.59
N GLY A 94 -2.15 -14.11 15.27
CA GLY A 94 -2.62 -12.82 15.78
C GLY A 94 -1.63 -12.09 16.68
N GLU A 95 -0.88 -12.82 17.51
CA GLU A 95 0.15 -12.26 18.40
C GLU A 95 1.51 -12.03 17.72
N GLN A 96 1.69 -12.48 16.49
CA GLN A 96 2.91 -12.21 15.72
C GLN A 96 2.98 -10.72 15.37
N VAL A 97 4.20 -10.17 15.39
CA VAL A 97 4.42 -8.76 15.06
C VAL A 97 4.22 -8.54 13.56
N ALA A 98 3.27 -7.67 13.24
CA ALA A 98 3.02 -7.21 11.88
C ALA A 98 3.89 -6.00 11.53
N ILE A 99 4.11 -5.08 12.48
CA ILE A 99 4.86 -3.85 12.24
C ILE A 99 5.80 -3.56 13.42
N HIS A 100 7.09 -3.41 13.14
CA HIS A 100 8.04 -2.70 13.98
C HIS A 100 8.16 -1.27 13.43
N TRP A 101 7.68 -0.30 14.18
CA TRP A 101 7.78 1.09 13.77
C TRP A 101 8.78 1.84 14.65
N VAL A 102 9.64 2.62 14.00
CA VAL A 102 10.61 3.51 14.64
C VAL A 102 10.40 4.91 14.09
N GLY A 103 10.05 5.85 14.96
CA GLY A 103 9.90 7.26 14.60
C GLY A 103 11.22 7.95 14.34
N GLU A 104 11.19 9.19 13.83
CA GLU A 104 12.40 9.99 13.67
C GLU A 104 13.06 10.33 15.04
N PRO A 105 12.30 10.68 16.12
CA PRO A 105 12.83 10.55 17.48
C PRO A 105 13.10 9.07 17.78
N ALA A 106 14.38 8.68 17.97
CA ALA A 106 14.80 7.29 18.01
C ALA A 106 14.23 6.48 19.20
N ASP A 107 13.72 7.13 20.21
CA ASP A 107 13.03 6.57 21.38
C ASP A 107 11.50 6.40 21.15
N ASP A 108 10.98 6.95 20.07
CA ASP A 108 9.58 6.81 19.68
C ASP A 108 9.40 5.54 18.83
N THR A 109 9.03 4.46 19.48
CA THR A 109 8.89 3.14 18.84
C THR A 109 7.54 2.50 19.17
N ARG A 110 6.98 1.75 18.22
CA ARG A 110 5.79 0.93 18.41
C ARG A 110 5.98 -0.46 17.83
N THR A 111 5.46 -1.45 18.53
CA THR A 111 5.34 -2.82 18.03
C THR A 111 3.86 -3.14 17.93
N ILE A 112 3.40 -3.52 16.74
CA ILE A 112 1.99 -3.73 16.41
C ILE A 112 1.85 -5.17 15.95
N THR A 113 1.00 -5.95 16.62
CA THR A 113 0.69 -7.32 16.23
C THR A 113 -0.34 -7.35 15.09
N TYR A 114 -0.52 -8.53 14.46
CA TYR A 114 -1.58 -8.70 13.46
C TYR A 114 -2.97 -8.47 14.05
N ALA A 115 -3.21 -8.88 15.30
CA ALA A 115 -4.47 -8.63 15.99
C ALA A 115 -4.70 -7.14 16.28
N ASP A 116 -3.64 -6.39 16.64
CA ASP A 116 -3.70 -4.94 16.81
C ASP A 116 -4.00 -4.24 15.49
N LEU A 117 -3.30 -4.63 14.42
CA LEU A 117 -3.50 -4.09 13.07
C LEU A 117 -4.92 -4.37 12.57
N GLN A 118 -5.42 -5.60 12.75
CA GLN A 118 -6.80 -5.96 12.38
C GLN A 118 -7.82 -5.06 13.07
N ARG A 119 -7.66 -4.87 14.38
CA ARG A 119 -8.55 -4.03 15.18
C ARG A 119 -8.56 -2.58 14.66
N GLU A 120 -7.38 -2.02 14.38
CA GLU A 120 -7.25 -0.67 13.88
C GLU A 120 -7.84 -0.51 12.47
N VAL A 121 -7.57 -1.44 11.58
CA VAL A 121 -8.14 -1.48 10.22
C VAL A 121 -9.66 -1.58 10.26
N ASN A 122 -10.22 -2.44 11.12
CA ASN A 122 -11.67 -2.60 11.28
C ASN A 122 -12.33 -1.31 11.78
N LYS A 123 -11.77 -0.70 12.83
CA LYS A 123 -12.27 0.57 13.37
C LYS A 123 -12.23 1.67 12.33
N LEU A 124 -11.13 1.80 11.58
CA LEU A 124 -11.03 2.81 10.54
C LEU A 124 -11.99 2.54 9.38
N ALA A 125 -12.19 1.28 8.98
CA ALA A 125 -13.19 0.94 7.97
C ALA A 125 -14.61 1.34 8.41
N ASN A 126 -14.98 1.10 9.68
CA ASN A 126 -16.24 1.57 10.26
C ASN A 126 -16.33 3.10 10.27
N ALA A 127 -15.24 3.79 10.63
CA ALA A 127 -15.18 5.26 10.62
C ALA A 127 -15.37 5.84 9.22
N LEU A 128 -14.69 5.29 8.23
CA LEU A 128 -14.82 5.70 6.82
C LEU A 128 -16.27 5.48 6.32
N THR A 129 -16.87 4.34 6.69
CA THR A 129 -18.27 4.04 6.36
C THR A 129 -19.24 5.04 7.02
N GLU A 130 -19.01 5.42 8.29
CA GLU A 130 -19.79 6.46 8.98
C GLU A 130 -19.71 7.81 8.24
N LEU A 131 -18.54 8.14 7.68
CA LEU A 131 -18.33 9.34 6.88
C LEU A 131 -18.82 9.22 5.43
N GLY A 132 -19.50 8.12 5.08
CA GLY A 132 -20.07 7.91 3.76
C GLY A 132 -19.09 7.46 2.69
N VAL A 133 -17.88 7.00 3.06
CA VAL A 133 -16.92 6.40 2.12
C VAL A 133 -17.25 4.93 1.91
N GLY A 134 -17.37 4.51 0.66
CA GLY A 134 -17.68 3.14 0.27
C GLY A 134 -16.91 2.68 -0.96
N LYS A 135 -17.33 1.55 -1.52
CA LYS A 135 -16.72 0.97 -2.72
C LYS A 135 -16.66 1.97 -3.87
N GLY A 136 -15.47 2.18 -4.41
CA GLY A 136 -15.22 3.08 -5.53
C GLY A 136 -14.95 4.54 -5.16
N ASP A 137 -15.25 4.97 -3.92
CA ASP A 137 -14.90 6.30 -3.43
C ASP A 137 -13.40 6.41 -3.17
N VAL A 138 -12.74 7.37 -3.79
CA VAL A 138 -11.29 7.54 -3.63
C VAL A 138 -10.95 8.28 -2.34
N VAL A 139 -9.95 7.77 -1.61
CA VAL A 139 -9.39 8.39 -0.41
C VAL A 139 -7.95 8.84 -0.68
N ALA A 140 -7.66 10.12 -0.51
CA ALA A 140 -6.29 10.61 -0.57
C ALA A 140 -5.61 10.41 0.80
N ILE A 141 -4.38 9.90 0.80
CA ILE A 141 -3.59 9.67 2.01
C ILE A 141 -2.35 10.57 1.91
N TYR A 142 -2.31 11.62 2.73
CA TYR A 142 -1.20 12.58 2.80
C TYR A 142 -0.63 12.57 4.22
N MET A 143 0.20 11.57 4.51
CA MET A 143 0.66 11.25 5.86
C MET A 143 2.17 11.10 5.94
N PRO A 144 2.77 11.27 7.14
CA PRO A 144 4.12 10.83 7.38
C PRO A 144 4.17 9.29 7.47
N MET A 145 5.38 8.72 7.51
CA MET A 145 5.58 7.27 7.64
C MET A 145 5.28 6.80 9.08
N ILE A 146 4.00 6.67 9.39
CA ILE A 146 3.47 6.20 10.67
C ILE A 146 2.53 5.00 10.45
N PRO A 147 2.32 4.13 11.46
CA PRO A 147 1.48 2.94 11.31
C PRO A 147 0.05 3.21 10.86
N GLU A 148 -0.48 4.38 11.21
CA GLU A 148 -1.82 4.83 10.79
C GLU A 148 -1.93 4.94 9.25
N ALA A 149 -0.82 5.20 8.54
CA ALA A 149 -0.80 5.19 7.08
C ALA A 149 -1.04 3.78 6.51
N VAL A 150 -0.48 2.75 7.17
CA VAL A 150 -0.71 1.35 6.79
C VAL A 150 -2.16 0.96 7.07
N ALA A 151 -2.68 1.30 8.24
CA ALA A 151 -4.08 1.07 8.60
C ALA A 151 -5.04 1.77 7.62
N ALA A 152 -4.71 2.99 7.18
CA ALA A 152 -5.50 3.74 6.21
C ALA A 152 -5.58 3.04 4.84
N MET A 153 -4.45 2.59 4.30
CA MET A 153 -4.41 1.84 3.04
C MET A 153 -5.22 0.53 3.12
N LEU A 154 -5.07 -0.21 4.22
CA LEU A 154 -5.76 -1.48 4.43
C LEU A 154 -7.26 -1.29 4.68
N ALA A 155 -7.67 -0.26 5.41
CA ALA A 155 -9.10 0.05 5.61
C ALA A 155 -9.78 0.44 4.29
N CYS A 156 -9.12 1.24 3.45
CA CYS A 156 -9.59 1.53 2.10
C CYS A 156 -9.73 0.26 1.26
N ALA A 157 -8.71 -0.60 1.25
CA ALA A 157 -8.76 -1.87 0.54
C ALA A 157 -9.87 -2.81 1.06
N ARG A 158 -10.14 -2.79 2.36
CA ARG A 158 -11.21 -3.56 3.00
C ARG A 158 -12.58 -3.16 2.49
N LEU A 159 -12.79 -1.86 2.26
CA LEU A 159 -14.04 -1.28 1.75
C LEU A 159 -14.16 -1.34 0.21
N GLY A 160 -13.10 -1.67 -0.52
CA GLY A 160 -13.04 -1.51 -1.97
C GLY A 160 -13.02 -0.04 -2.39
N ALA A 161 -12.56 0.84 -1.50
CA ALA A 161 -12.34 2.26 -1.75
C ALA A 161 -10.91 2.46 -2.29
N PRO A 162 -10.71 2.90 -3.53
CA PRO A 162 -9.37 3.15 -4.03
C PRO A 162 -8.65 4.21 -3.18
N HIS A 163 -7.37 3.98 -2.86
CA HIS A 163 -6.60 5.02 -2.17
C HIS A 163 -5.53 5.63 -3.08
N SER A 164 -5.19 6.88 -2.83
CA SER A 164 -4.10 7.59 -3.49
C SER A 164 -3.14 8.13 -2.44
N VAL A 165 -1.99 7.48 -2.31
CA VAL A 165 -0.94 7.97 -1.40
C VAL A 165 -0.18 9.09 -2.07
N VAL A 166 -0.07 10.21 -1.36
CA VAL A 166 0.65 11.40 -1.81
C VAL A 166 1.82 11.63 -0.86
N PHE A 167 3.02 11.73 -1.41
CA PHE A 167 4.24 11.97 -0.63
C PHE A 167 4.11 13.23 0.23
N GLY A 168 4.32 13.08 1.55
CA GLY A 168 4.15 14.16 2.55
C GLY A 168 5.09 15.36 2.41
N GLY A 169 5.98 15.35 1.42
CA GLY A 169 6.84 16.48 1.07
C GLY A 169 6.36 17.29 -0.15
N PHE A 170 5.21 16.95 -0.75
CA PHE A 170 4.66 17.69 -1.88
C PHE A 170 3.93 18.96 -1.42
N SER A 171 3.86 19.95 -2.34
CA SER A 171 3.16 21.22 -2.11
C SER A 171 1.64 21.05 -2.14
N ALA A 172 0.94 22.09 -1.67
CA ALA A 172 -0.52 22.15 -1.71
C ALA A 172 -1.09 22.02 -3.13
N GLU A 173 -0.48 22.65 -4.14
CA GLU A 173 -0.89 22.51 -5.54
C GLU A 173 -0.72 21.10 -6.08
N ALA A 174 0.38 20.42 -5.66
CA ALA A 174 0.63 19.04 -6.07
C ALA A 174 -0.37 18.08 -5.42
N LEU A 175 -0.76 18.30 -4.18
CA LEU A 175 -1.81 17.56 -3.47
C LEU A 175 -3.17 17.82 -4.12
N ARG A 176 -3.55 19.11 -4.31
CA ARG A 176 -4.79 19.52 -4.97
C ARG A 176 -4.97 18.83 -6.31
N SER A 177 -3.94 18.91 -7.16
CA SER A 177 -4.01 18.33 -8.51
C SER A 177 -4.33 16.82 -8.51
N ARG A 178 -3.83 16.09 -7.51
CA ARG A 178 -4.10 14.65 -7.37
C ARG A 178 -5.50 14.37 -6.82
N ILE A 179 -5.94 15.18 -5.86
CA ILE A 179 -7.32 15.12 -5.33
C ILE A 179 -8.33 15.34 -6.44
N GLU A 180 -8.13 16.40 -7.25
CA GLU A 180 -9.03 16.73 -8.37
C GLU A 180 -9.03 15.65 -9.46
N ASP A 181 -7.85 15.18 -9.88
CA ASP A 181 -7.74 14.16 -10.92
C ASP A 181 -8.36 12.82 -10.49
N ALA A 182 -8.13 12.42 -9.23
CA ALA A 182 -8.69 11.20 -8.68
C ALA A 182 -10.15 11.37 -8.19
N GLN A 183 -10.68 12.59 -8.11
CA GLN A 183 -11.98 12.91 -7.49
C GLN A 183 -12.10 12.33 -6.08
N ALA A 184 -11.06 12.54 -5.28
CA ALA A 184 -11.02 11.99 -3.93
C ALA A 184 -12.12 12.63 -3.06
N LYS A 185 -12.80 11.78 -2.27
CA LYS A 185 -13.92 12.15 -1.40
C LYS A 185 -13.49 12.50 0.02
N ALA A 186 -12.39 11.90 0.47
CA ALA A 186 -11.83 12.14 1.79
C ALA A 186 -10.31 12.27 1.72
N VAL A 187 -9.73 12.99 2.70
CA VAL A 187 -8.29 13.03 2.95
C VAL A 187 -8.00 12.47 4.33
N ILE A 188 -7.02 11.59 4.42
CA ILE A 188 -6.43 11.18 5.69
C ILE A 188 -5.04 11.82 5.79
N THR A 189 -4.79 12.56 6.88
CA THR A 189 -3.54 13.29 7.09
C THR A 189 -3.13 13.26 8.57
N ALA A 190 -2.08 13.99 8.92
CA ALA A 190 -1.67 14.25 10.30
C ALA A 190 -1.55 15.77 10.54
N ASP A 191 -1.55 16.19 11.81
CA ASP A 191 -1.22 17.56 12.18
C ASP A 191 0.15 17.96 11.63
N GLY A 192 1.10 17.03 11.67
CA GLY A 192 2.43 17.16 11.13
C GLY A 192 3.22 15.85 11.18
N GLY A 193 4.47 15.91 10.78
CA GLY A 193 5.45 14.84 10.91
C GLY A 193 6.79 15.38 11.37
N TYR A 194 7.69 14.50 11.78
CA TYR A 194 9.06 14.89 12.09
C TYR A 194 9.95 14.74 10.87
N ARG A 195 10.78 15.74 10.62
CA ARG A 195 11.78 15.73 9.55
C ARG A 195 13.02 16.49 9.97
N ARG A 196 14.18 15.86 9.92
CA ARG A 196 15.47 16.43 10.32
C ARG A 196 15.44 16.97 11.75
N GLY A 197 14.84 16.23 12.67
CA GLY A 197 14.74 16.57 14.09
C GLY A 197 13.73 17.69 14.40
N LYS A 198 12.89 18.10 13.46
CA LYS A 198 11.90 19.19 13.67
C LYS A 198 10.51 18.76 13.19
N PRO A 199 9.45 19.22 13.87
CA PRO A 199 8.11 19.04 13.38
C PRO A 199 7.88 19.87 12.10
N SER A 200 7.17 19.29 11.14
CA SER A 200 6.75 19.89 9.87
C SER A 200 5.26 19.70 9.72
N GLY A 201 4.49 20.76 9.49
CA GLY A 201 3.04 20.72 9.38
C GLY A 201 2.59 20.04 8.09
N LEU A 202 1.58 19.16 8.18
CA LEU A 202 0.92 18.52 7.03
C LEU A 202 -0.51 19.03 6.86
N LYS A 203 -1.29 19.10 7.95
CA LYS A 203 -2.66 19.65 7.90
C LYS A 203 -2.74 21.05 7.29
N PRO A 204 -1.81 22.00 7.57
CA PRO A 204 -1.82 23.29 6.89
C PRO A 204 -1.68 23.21 5.38
N ILE A 205 -0.92 22.23 4.86
CA ILE A 205 -0.77 22.00 3.40
C ILE A 205 -2.08 21.44 2.82
N VAL A 206 -2.75 20.56 3.57
CA VAL A 206 -4.08 20.05 3.19
C VAL A 206 -5.09 21.21 3.13
N ASP A 207 -5.13 22.09 4.13
CA ASP A 207 -6.04 23.22 4.16
C ASP A 207 -5.80 24.16 2.96
N GLU A 208 -4.55 24.49 2.67
CA GLU A 208 -4.17 25.27 1.49
C GLU A 208 -4.60 24.58 0.19
N ALA A 209 -4.43 23.27 0.07
CA ALA A 209 -4.87 22.52 -1.12
C ALA A 209 -6.38 22.58 -1.32
N LEU A 210 -7.16 22.54 -0.23
CA LEU A 210 -8.61 22.66 -0.26
C LEU A 210 -9.06 24.10 -0.60
N GLU A 211 -8.37 25.09 -0.08
CA GLU A 211 -8.63 26.50 -0.45
C GLU A 211 -8.34 26.80 -1.93
N LEU A 212 -7.40 26.07 -2.52
CA LEU A 212 -7.07 26.16 -3.95
C LEU A 212 -8.10 25.49 -4.87
N GLY A 213 -9.11 24.77 -4.33
CA GLY A 213 -10.24 24.25 -5.10
C GLY A 213 -10.34 22.71 -5.18
N ALA A 214 -9.90 21.97 -4.19
CA ALA A 214 -10.15 20.53 -4.10
C ALA A 214 -11.58 20.24 -3.57
N ASP A 215 -12.61 20.67 -4.31
CA ASP A 215 -14.00 20.74 -3.88
C ASP A 215 -14.69 19.37 -3.70
N SER A 216 -14.06 18.27 -4.14
CA SER A 216 -14.61 16.91 -3.98
C SER A 216 -14.47 16.37 -2.56
N ILE A 217 -13.63 17.01 -1.71
CA ILE A 217 -13.37 16.54 -0.35
C ILE A 217 -14.51 16.93 0.58
N GLU A 218 -15.15 15.91 1.13
CA GLU A 218 -16.21 16.05 2.14
C GLU A 218 -15.67 15.94 3.57
N ASN A 219 -14.63 15.15 3.80
CA ASN A 219 -14.08 14.85 5.12
C ASN A 219 -12.54 14.86 5.13
N VAL A 220 -11.97 15.35 6.24
CA VAL A 220 -10.52 15.31 6.52
C VAL A 220 -10.31 14.64 7.87
N ILE A 221 -9.62 13.50 7.87
CA ILE A 221 -9.28 12.76 9.10
C ILE A 221 -7.83 13.09 9.47
N VAL A 222 -7.60 13.54 10.70
CA VAL A 222 -6.32 14.10 11.16
C VAL A 222 -5.75 13.29 12.31
N VAL A 223 -4.58 12.68 12.11
CA VAL A 223 -3.80 12.04 13.19
C VAL A 223 -3.02 13.11 13.95
N GLN A 224 -3.14 13.10 15.28
CA GLN A 224 -2.33 13.94 16.15
C GLN A 224 -0.96 13.31 16.36
N ARG A 225 0.03 13.72 15.57
CA ARG A 225 1.40 13.17 15.61
C ARG A 225 2.40 14.08 16.31
N THR A 226 2.31 15.38 16.06
CA THR A 226 3.27 16.37 16.58
C THR A 226 2.72 17.24 17.70
N GLY A 227 1.39 17.29 17.85
CA GLY A 227 0.71 18.16 18.80
C GLY A 227 0.75 19.64 18.42
N GLN A 228 1.14 19.97 17.17
CA GLN A 228 1.10 21.36 16.69
C GLN A 228 -0.33 21.84 16.53
N PRO A 229 -0.62 23.12 16.82
CA PRO A 229 -1.91 23.69 16.54
C PRO A 229 -2.17 23.71 15.03
N VAL A 230 -3.38 23.33 14.62
CA VAL A 230 -3.83 23.30 13.21
C VAL A 230 -5.12 24.08 13.05
N GLY A 231 -5.34 24.59 11.83
CA GLY A 231 -6.66 25.08 11.44
C GLY A 231 -7.72 23.96 11.51
N TRP A 232 -8.97 24.35 11.81
CA TRP A 232 -10.05 23.38 11.99
C TRP A 232 -11.34 23.88 11.36
N MET A 233 -11.98 23.03 10.57
CA MET A 233 -13.29 23.29 10.01
C MET A 233 -14.29 22.30 10.59
N GLU A 234 -15.20 22.78 11.44
CA GLU A 234 -16.25 21.97 12.04
C GLU A 234 -17.12 21.31 10.96
N GLY A 235 -17.45 20.04 11.17
CA GLY A 235 -18.25 19.22 10.24
C GLY A 235 -17.47 18.60 9.08
N ARG A 236 -16.25 19.08 8.79
CA ARG A 236 -15.34 18.51 7.79
C ARG A 236 -14.18 17.77 8.42
N ASP A 237 -13.55 18.38 9.45
CA ASP A 237 -12.33 17.89 10.06
C ASP A 237 -12.64 17.01 11.27
N HIS A 238 -11.99 15.86 11.34
CA HIS A 238 -12.21 14.85 12.39
C HIS A 238 -10.86 14.40 12.95
N TRP A 239 -10.70 14.46 14.27
CA TRP A 239 -9.54 13.84 14.90
C TRP A 239 -9.63 12.32 14.78
N TRP A 240 -8.54 11.69 14.33
CA TRP A 240 -8.44 10.24 14.22
C TRP A 240 -8.79 9.53 15.52
N HIS A 241 -8.20 9.95 16.63
CA HIS A 241 -8.42 9.33 17.92
C HIS A 241 -9.88 9.44 18.38
N ASP A 242 -10.56 10.56 18.16
CA ASP A 242 -11.97 10.71 18.52
C ASP A 242 -12.90 9.89 17.61
N LEU A 243 -12.58 9.85 16.30
CA LEU A 243 -13.42 9.20 15.32
C LEU A 243 -13.25 7.67 15.34
N VAL A 244 -12.00 7.17 15.42
CA VAL A 244 -11.67 5.75 15.27
C VAL A 244 -11.82 5.01 16.61
N GLU A 245 -11.44 5.62 17.74
CA GLU A 245 -11.52 4.92 19.04
C GLU A 245 -12.95 4.55 19.45
N ARG A 246 -13.94 5.33 19.06
CA ARG A 246 -15.36 5.04 19.34
C ARG A 246 -15.97 3.95 18.46
N GLN A 247 -15.27 3.51 17.40
CA GLN A 247 -15.79 2.52 16.47
C GLN A 247 -15.72 1.09 17.00
N ASN A 248 -16.63 0.25 16.50
CA ASN A 248 -16.58 -1.19 16.75
C ASN A 248 -15.25 -1.76 16.22
N PRO A 249 -14.50 -2.56 17.01
CA PRO A 249 -13.31 -3.25 16.56
C PRO A 249 -13.59 -4.40 15.57
N GLU A 250 -14.85 -4.75 15.37
CA GLU A 250 -15.28 -5.76 14.39
C GLU A 250 -15.85 -5.09 13.14
N HIS A 251 -15.46 -5.61 11.99
CA HIS A 251 -15.97 -5.21 10.68
C HIS A 251 -15.98 -6.41 9.74
N THR A 252 -17.13 -6.75 9.20
CA THR A 252 -17.23 -7.82 8.19
C THR A 252 -16.81 -7.27 6.83
N TYR A 253 -15.76 -7.84 6.24
CA TYR A 253 -15.32 -7.45 4.91
C TYR A 253 -16.30 -7.93 3.83
N THR A 254 -16.25 -7.30 2.67
CA THR A 254 -16.97 -7.72 1.46
C THR A 254 -15.94 -8.12 0.41
N PRO A 255 -16.13 -9.24 -0.32
CA PRO A 255 -15.32 -9.55 -1.49
C PRO A 255 -15.46 -8.48 -2.57
N HIS A 256 -14.38 -8.24 -3.30
CA HIS A 256 -14.32 -7.32 -4.43
C HIS A 256 -13.76 -8.02 -5.64
N ASN A 257 -14.17 -7.59 -6.84
CA ASN A 257 -13.63 -8.13 -8.07
C ASN A 257 -12.10 -7.89 -8.16
N ALA A 258 -11.35 -8.86 -8.66
CA ALA A 258 -9.90 -8.79 -8.80
C ALA A 258 -9.42 -7.57 -9.62
N GLU A 259 -10.27 -7.07 -10.52
CA GLU A 259 -10.01 -5.89 -11.36
C GLU A 259 -10.55 -4.58 -10.78
N ASP A 260 -11.17 -4.61 -9.60
CA ASP A 260 -11.50 -3.38 -8.89
C ASP A 260 -10.23 -2.60 -8.55
N THR A 261 -10.30 -1.27 -8.68
CA THR A 261 -9.15 -0.41 -8.41
C THR A 261 -8.78 -0.47 -6.94
N LEU A 262 -7.53 -0.83 -6.67
CA LEU A 262 -6.98 -0.86 -5.33
C LEU A 262 -6.39 0.50 -4.95
N PHE A 263 -5.52 1.04 -5.81
CA PHE A 263 -4.91 2.34 -5.59
C PHE A 263 -4.53 3.05 -6.89
N ILE A 264 -4.32 4.35 -6.76
CA ILE A 264 -3.82 5.22 -7.83
C ILE A 264 -2.53 5.86 -7.34
N LEU A 265 -1.44 5.65 -8.07
CA LEU A 265 -0.13 6.22 -7.76
C LEU A 265 0.33 7.13 -8.90
N TYR A 266 0.78 8.35 -8.56
CA TYR A 266 1.11 9.37 -9.55
C TYR A 266 2.59 9.42 -9.87
N THR A 267 2.92 9.27 -11.15
CA THR A 267 4.27 9.46 -11.66
C THR A 267 4.48 10.90 -12.18
N SER A 268 5.72 11.37 -12.19
CA SER A 268 6.10 12.61 -12.87
C SER A 268 6.00 12.40 -14.37
N GLY A 269 4.86 12.69 -14.99
CA GLY A 269 4.66 12.51 -16.43
C GLY A 269 5.65 13.33 -17.27
N THR A 270 6.03 12.80 -18.44
CA THR A 270 6.92 13.46 -19.42
C THR A 270 6.35 14.79 -19.95
N THR A 271 5.07 15.05 -19.77
CA THR A 271 4.35 16.27 -20.20
C THR A 271 4.21 17.32 -19.11
N GLY A 272 4.85 17.15 -17.95
CA GLY A 272 4.79 18.08 -16.81
C GLY A 272 3.56 17.95 -15.92
N LYS A 273 2.51 17.22 -16.35
CA LYS A 273 1.37 16.88 -15.48
C LYS A 273 1.57 15.47 -14.91
N PRO A 274 1.33 15.24 -13.61
CA PRO A 274 1.33 13.90 -13.03
C PRO A 274 0.35 12.99 -13.76
N LYS A 275 0.73 11.71 -13.92
CA LYS A 275 -0.14 10.67 -14.48
C LYS A 275 -0.48 9.67 -13.41
N GLY A 276 -1.78 9.47 -13.14
CA GLY A 276 -2.26 8.46 -12.23
C GLY A 276 -2.18 7.07 -12.87
N ILE A 277 -1.40 6.19 -12.25
CA ILE A 277 -1.32 4.78 -12.63
C ILE A 277 -2.28 4.00 -11.74
N LYS A 278 -3.25 3.37 -12.36
CA LYS A 278 -4.26 2.55 -11.70
C LYS A 278 -3.73 1.14 -11.50
N HIS A 279 -3.77 0.64 -10.26
CA HIS A 279 -3.47 -0.74 -9.91
C HIS A 279 -4.74 -1.44 -9.44
N THR A 280 -4.94 -2.70 -9.89
CA THR A 280 -6.08 -3.54 -9.52
C THR A 280 -5.69 -4.58 -8.47
N SER A 281 -6.67 -5.12 -7.73
CA SER A 281 -6.40 -5.87 -6.51
C SER A 281 -5.75 -7.24 -6.74
N GLY A 282 -6.31 -8.07 -7.64
CA GLY A 282 -5.90 -9.46 -7.77
C GLY A 282 -4.50 -9.65 -8.33
N GLY A 283 -4.22 -9.00 -9.47
CA GLY A 283 -2.91 -9.08 -10.13
C GLY A 283 -1.80 -8.46 -9.27
N TYR A 284 -2.06 -7.31 -8.64
CA TYR A 284 -1.10 -6.66 -7.76
C TYR A 284 -0.77 -7.52 -6.54
N LEU A 285 -1.79 -8.04 -5.84
CA LEU A 285 -1.57 -8.87 -4.64
C LEU A 285 -0.80 -10.14 -4.97
N THR A 286 -1.17 -10.83 -6.05
CA THR A 286 -0.47 -12.06 -6.50
C THR A 286 1.00 -11.79 -6.78
N GLN A 287 1.31 -10.73 -7.53
CA GLN A 287 2.68 -10.37 -7.86
C GLN A 287 3.47 -9.93 -6.61
N ALA A 288 2.86 -9.14 -5.72
CA ALA A 288 3.51 -8.71 -4.49
C ALA A 288 3.84 -9.91 -3.59
N ALA A 289 2.88 -10.82 -3.37
CA ALA A 289 3.08 -12.02 -2.57
C ALA A 289 4.17 -12.94 -3.18
N TYR A 290 4.15 -13.12 -4.51
CA TYR A 290 5.20 -13.86 -5.22
C TYR A 290 6.59 -13.24 -5.04
N THR A 291 6.67 -11.91 -5.17
CA THR A 291 7.93 -11.17 -5.02
C THR A 291 8.48 -11.31 -3.59
N PHE A 292 7.63 -11.17 -2.58
CA PHE A 292 8.05 -11.37 -1.19
C PHE A 292 8.57 -12.77 -0.94
N ARG A 293 7.83 -13.79 -1.37
CA ARG A 293 8.22 -15.18 -1.16
C ARG A 293 9.48 -15.57 -1.91
N ASN A 294 9.56 -15.26 -3.22
CA ASN A 294 10.59 -15.84 -4.09
C ASN A 294 11.75 -14.89 -4.40
N VAL A 295 11.52 -13.58 -4.53
CA VAL A 295 12.58 -12.62 -4.89
C VAL A 295 13.27 -12.07 -3.64
N PHE A 296 12.49 -11.70 -2.61
CA PHE A 296 13.04 -11.29 -1.32
C PHE A 296 13.37 -12.47 -0.42
N ASP A 297 12.95 -13.66 -0.81
CA ASP A 297 13.24 -14.92 -0.10
C ASP A 297 12.79 -14.91 1.37
N ILE A 298 11.67 -14.23 1.66
CA ILE A 298 11.17 -14.03 3.02
C ILE A 298 10.80 -15.34 3.70
N LYS A 299 11.31 -15.53 4.91
CA LYS A 299 10.95 -16.60 5.85
C LYS A 299 10.13 -15.96 6.98
N PRO A 300 8.79 -16.09 6.98
CA PRO A 300 7.91 -15.34 7.90
C PRO A 300 8.23 -15.51 9.39
N ASP A 301 8.78 -16.66 9.79
CA ASP A 301 9.06 -16.95 11.19
C ASP A 301 10.36 -16.29 11.71
N THR A 302 11.25 -15.86 10.83
CA THR A 302 12.60 -15.38 11.20
C THR A 302 12.95 -14.01 10.64
N ASP A 303 12.33 -13.63 9.53
CA ASP A 303 12.77 -12.44 8.80
C ASP A 303 11.96 -11.21 9.17
N VAL A 304 12.65 -10.07 9.23
CA VAL A 304 12.04 -8.74 9.32
C VAL A 304 12.35 -7.99 8.03
N TYR A 305 11.31 -7.62 7.30
CA TYR A 305 11.45 -6.85 6.06
C TYR A 305 11.42 -5.35 6.34
N TRP A 306 12.35 -4.63 5.75
CA TRP A 306 12.40 -3.18 5.80
C TRP A 306 12.61 -2.57 4.41
N CYS A 307 11.65 -1.79 3.96
CA CYS A 307 11.78 -0.95 2.77
C CYS A 307 12.13 0.48 3.18
N THR A 308 13.20 1.05 2.62
CA THR A 308 13.65 2.42 2.92
C THR A 308 12.96 3.48 2.06
N ALA A 309 12.15 3.07 1.08
CA ALA A 309 11.38 3.99 0.26
C ALA A 309 10.15 4.52 1.02
N ASP A 310 9.78 5.78 0.74
CA ASP A 310 8.49 6.32 1.16
C ASP A 310 7.35 5.59 0.42
N VAL A 311 6.24 5.32 1.11
CA VAL A 311 5.08 4.60 0.54
C VAL A 311 4.39 5.36 -0.60
N GLY A 312 4.58 6.67 -0.69
CA GLY A 312 4.09 7.51 -1.79
C GLY A 312 5.06 7.61 -2.99
N TRP A 313 6.17 6.85 -2.98
CA TRP A 313 7.15 6.85 -4.05
C TRP A 313 6.89 5.73 -5.06
N VAL A 314 7.09 6.05 -6.36
CA VAL A 314 6.95 5.11 -7.49
C VAL A 314 8.31 4.71 -8.01
#